data_bec8a071e8ca8bb5bff6a448e7afaaa1
#
_entry.id   bec8a071e8ca8bb5bff6a448e7afaaa1
#
_cell.length_a   1.000
_cell.length_b   1.000
_cell.length_c   1.000
_cell.angle_alpha   90.00
_cell.angle_beta   90.00
_cell.angle_gamma   90.00
#
_symmetry.space_group_name_H-M   'P 1'
#
loop_
_entity.id
_entity.type
_entity.pdbx_description
1 polymer ?
#
loop_
_entity_poly.entity_id
_entity_poly.type
_entity_poly.pdbx_seq_one_letter_code
_entity_poly.pdbx_strand_id
1 'polypeptide(L)'
;MEHLSPVPESVLSNLPVLDESQLGSHIKRHSEIDGIPSIEGVKVAIIGVQEDRRAYRNSGCDGAADAIRPYLYQLYRGQWDLEIVDLGNLYKAERHVDTLINLQNIATTLIQKGIIVVTIGGSQDLTYANYRAYDALEHMVNVVTVDARLDVGSEGRDLDHQSYVSHMVLQEPHNLYNFTNLGYQTYFNNPEEINLIDKLFFDAIRLGDVQNNISSVEPYLRDAHLVSIDMNAVRQSYNPGTFYTSPHGLSGAELCSITRYAGMSDTVTQLGLFEYNPKLDQRGQSAHLCAHALWYFFEGVSLRFHDYPVGSRKDYEKYTVLMDEFDELNFYKSPNSGRWWIEIPKGDLQAERVQLVPCSSEDYREALQGVIPKRWWKAQQKA
;
A
#
# COMPACT_ATOMS: atom_id res chain seq x y z
N MET A 1 -11.76 -8.49 -16.71
CA MET A 1 -12.70 -9.15 -15.75
C MET A 1 -12.95 -10.63 -16.08
N GLU A 2 -12.61 -11.08 -17.28
CA GLU A 2 -12.89 -12.44 -17.80
C GLU A 2 -12.25 -13.60 -17.02
N HIS A 3 -11.19 -13.33 -16.24
CA HIS A 3 -10.45 -14.36 -15.48
C HIS A 3 -10.84 -14.44 -14.00
N LEU A 4 -11.85 -13.66 -13.59
CA LEU A 4 -12.33 -13.68 -12.21
C LEU A 4 -13.38 -14.77 -12.02
N SER A 5 -13.25 -15.48 -10.93
CA SER A 5 -14.20 -16.50 -10.49
C SER A 5 -14.95 -16.02 -9.25
N PRO A 6 -16.18 -16.49 -9.03
CA PRO A 6 -16.98 -16.12 -7.87
C PRO A 6 -16.25 -16.34 -6.54
N VAL A 7 -16.68 -15.64 -5.50
CA VAL A 7 -16.35 -16.00 -4.12
C VAL A 7 -16.79 -17.43 -3.87
N PRO A 8 -15.92 -18.34 -3.42
CA PRO A 8 -16.27 -19.74 -3.28
C PRO A 8 -17.46 -19.97 -2.34
N GLU A 9 -18.38 -20.87 -2.73
CA GLU A 9 -19.55 -21.21 -1.91
C GLU A 9 -19.14 -21.75 -0.53
N SER A 10 -17.99 -22.41 -0.43
CA SER A 10 -17.42 -22.85 0.84
C SER A 10 -17.08 -21.73 1.81
N VAL A 11 -16.82 -20.52 1.32
CA VAL A 11 -16.61 -19.31 2.13
C VAL A 11 -17.97 -18.78 2.63
N LEU A 12 -18.96 -18.76 1.74
CA LEU A 12 -20.28 -18.18 2.01
C LEU A 12 -21.14 -19.08 2.91
N SER A 13 -21.13 -20.38 2.69
CA SER A 13 -21.91 -21.37 3.48
C SER A 13 -21.45 -21.49 4.92
N ASN A 14 -20.22 -21.15 5.22
CA ASN A 14 -19.67 -21.15 6.58
C ASN A 14 -19.89 -19.83 7.32
N LEU A 15 -20.47 -18.80 6.68
CA LEU A 15 -20.83 -17.57 7.34
C LEU A 15 -22.12 -17.75 8.17
N PRO A 16 -22.19 -17.17 9.38
CA PRO A 16 -23.46 -17.03 10.07
C PRO A 16 -24.39 -16.10 9.27
N VAL A 17 -25.66 -16.09 9.60
CA VAL A 17 -26.56 -15.08 9.06
C VAL A 17 -26.04 -13.70 9.50
N LEU A 18 -25.69 -12.88 8.52
CA LEU A 18 -25.12 -11.55 8.76
C LEU A 18 -26.24 -10.58 9.18
N ASP A 19 -25.93 -9.77 10.19
CA ASP A 19 -26.74 -8.62 10.57
C ASP A 19 -26.66 -7.52 9.50
N GLU A 20 -27.73 -6.72 9.36
CA GLU A 20 -27.76 -5.60 8.38
C GLU A 20 -26.67 -4.56 8.61
N SER A 21 -26.16 -4.42 9.84
CA SER A 21 -25.06 -3.51 10.18
C SER A 21 -23.65 -4.06 9.89
N GLN A 22 -23.56 -5.34 9.54
CA GLN A 22 -22.27 -5.97 9.22
C GLN A 22 -21.84 -5.70 7.78
N LEU A 23 -20.53 -5.58 7.58
CA LEU A 23 -19.91 -5.17 6.34
C LEU A 23 -20.30 -6.07 5.15
N GLY A 24 -20.35 -7.39 5.39
CA GLY A 24 -20.71 -8.37 4.37
C GLY A 24 -22.14 -8.25 3.85
N SER A 25 -23.05 -7.60 4.58
CA SER A 25 -24.43 -7.32 4.11
C SER A 25 -24.46 -6.17 3.09
N HIS A 26 -23.41 -5.33 3.04
CA HIS A 26 -23.28 -4.18 2.14
C HIS A 26 -22.32 -4.44 0.96
N ILE A 27 -21.44 -5.42 1.06
CA ILE A 27 -20.51 -5.77 -0.02
C ILE A 27 -21.27 -6.57 -1.09
N LYS A 28 -21.35 -6.01 -2.31
CA LYS A 28 -21.82 -6.76 -3.49
C LYS A 28 -20.74 -7.74 -3.90
N ARG A 29 -21.10 -9.02 -4.08
CA ARG A 29 -20.15 -10.10 -4.33
C ARG A 29 -20.35 -10.73 -5.68
N HIS A 30 -19.25 -11.07 -6.33
CA HIS A 30 -19.29 -11.98 -7.47
C HIS A 30 -19.76 -13.35 -6.99
N SER A 31 -20.88 -13.81 -7.51
CA SER A 31 -21.50 -15.09 -7.19
C SER A 31 -21.73 -15.93 -8.43
N GLU A 32 -21.93 -17.24 -8.26
CA GLU A 32 -22.28 -18.13 -9.38
C GLU A 32 -23.68 -17.82 -9.96
N ILE A 33 -24.57 -17.30 -9.11
CA ILE A 33 -25.96 -17.04 -9.50
C ILE A 33 -26.07 -15.69 -10.23
N ASP A 34 -25.49 -14.63 -9.66
CA ASP A 34 -25.67 -13.24 -10.14
C ASP A 34 -24.51 -12.79 -11.07
N GLY A 35 -23.43 -13.57 -11.14
CA GLY A 35 -22.23 -13.23 -11.90
C GLY A 35 -21.43 -12.10 -11.27
N ILE A 36 -20.66 -11.39 -12.10
CA ILE A 36 -19.86 -10.23 -11.67
C ILE A 36 -20.78 -9.04 -11.37
N PRO A 37 -20.74 -8.46 -10.17
CA PRO A 37 -21.59 -7.31 -9.83
C PRO A 37 -21.19 -6.07 -10.64
N SER A 38 -22.16 -5.16 -10.83
CA SER A 38 -21.89 -3.84 -11.43
C SER A 38 -20.88 -3.08 -10.59
N ILE A 39 -19.92 -2.46 -11.29
CA ILE A 39 -18.90 -1.60 -10.66
C ILE A 39 -19.25 -0.10 -10.79
N GLU A 40 -20.43 0.24 -11.24
CA GLU A 40 -20.89 1.62 -11.33
C GLU A 40 -21.10 2.21 -9.92
N GLY A 41 -20.51 3.37 -9.65
CA GLY A 41 -20.55 4.03 -8.36
C GLY A 41 -19.68 3.39 -7.26
N VAL A 42 -19.01 2.28 -7.55
CA VAL A 42 -18.12 1.58 -6.61
C VAL A 42 -16.87 2.42 -6.35
N LYS A 43 -16.45 2.47 -5.09
CA LYS A 43 -15.21 3.14 -4.66
C LYS A 43 -14.07 2.17 -4.40
N VAL A 44 -14.34 0.97 -3.92
CA VAL A 44 -13.33 -0.03 -3.59
C VAL A 44 -13.72 -1.39 -4.19
N ALA A 45 -12.80 -2.03 -4.87
CA ALA A 45 -12.95 -3.39 -5.39
C ALA A 45 -11.93 -4.33 -4.71
N ILE A 46 -12.41 -5.43 -4.15
CA ILE A 46 -11.60 -6.49 -3.55
C ILE A 46 -11.38 -7.59 -4.59
N ILE A 47 -10.14 -8.07 -4.71
CA ILE A 47 -9.75 -9.19 -5.57
C ILE A 47 -8.89 -10.15 -4.75
N GLY A 48 -9.30 -11.40 -4.62
CA GLY A 48 -8.44 -12.47 -4.14
C GLY A 48 -7.52 -12.95 -5.26
N VAL A 49 -6.25 -13.19 -4.99
CA VAL A 49 -5.31 -13.72 -5.99
C VAL A 49 -4.69 -15.01 -5.49
N GLN A 50 -4.99 -16.13 -6.19
CA GLN A 50 -4.56 -17.46 -5.78
C GLN A 50 -3.24 -17.84 -6.48
N GLU A 51 -2.16 -17.10 -6.18
CA GLU A 51 -0.84 -17.32 -6.75
C GLU A 51 0.23 -17.41 -5.64
N ASP A 52 0.86 -18.58 -5.50
CA ASP A 52 1.87 -18.84 -4.47
C ASP A 52 3.15 -19.48 -5.00
N ARG A 53 3.27 -19.69 -6.33
CA ARG A 53 4.41 -20.38 -6.95
C ARG A 53 5.76 -19.72 -6.71
N ARG A 54 5.74 -18.42 -6.40
CA ARG A 54 6.95 -17.62 -6.12
C ARG A 54 7.10 -17.25 -4.63
N ALA A 55 6.23 -17.77 -3.76
CA ALA A 55 6.34 -17.67 -2.31
C ALA A 55 7.28 -18.76 -1.78
N TYR A 56 8.57 -18.49 -1.78
CA TYR A 56 9.55 -19.47 -1.29
C TYR A 56 9.24 -19.90 0.15
N ARG A 57 9.02 -21.20 0.37
CA ARG A 57 8.64 -21.84 1.64
C ARG A 57 7.26 -21.44 2.20
N ASN A 58 6.53 -20.53 1.59
CA ASN A 58 5.22 -20.07 2.08
C ASN A 58 4.06 -20.56 1.20
N SER A 59 4.22 -21.75 0.57
CA SER A 59 3.15 -22.34 -0.24
C SER A 59 1.89 -22.57 0.57
N GLY A 60 0.76 -22.07 0.06
CA GLY A 60 -0.55 -22.03 0.70
C GLY A 60 -1.03 -20.62 1.00
N CYS A 61 -0.21 -19.58 0.80
CA CYS A 61 -0.65 -18.21 0.89
C CYS A 61 -1.66 -17.83 -0.22
N ASP A 62 -1.80 -18.64 -1.27
CA ASP A 62 -2.84 -18.54 -2.29
C ASP A 62 -4.28 -18.64 -1.72
N GLY A 63 -4.46 -19.23 -0.54
CA GLY A 63 -5.75 -19.32 0.15
C GLY A 63 -6.11 -18.11 1.02
N ALA A 64 -5.29 -17.07 1.06
CA ALA A 64 -5.43 -15.94 1.98
C ALA A 64 -6.78 -15.25 1.88
N ALA A 65 -7.23 -14.90 0.68
CA ALA A 65 -8.48 -14.15 0.48
C ALA A 65 -9.69 -14.91 1.03
N ASP A 66 -9.77 -16.21 0.75
CA ASP A 66 -10.88 -17.05 1.19
C ASP A 66 -10.91 -17.21 2.72
N ALA A 67 -9.74 -17.22 3.37
CA ALA A 67 -9.63 -17.30 4.81
C ALA A 67 -9.95 -15.95 5.52
N ILE A 68 -9.66 -14.82 4.87
CA ILE A 68 -9.90 -13.47 5.44
C ILE A 68 -11.37 -13.05 5.31
N ARG A 69 -12.04 -13.36 4.19
CA ARG A 69 -13.42 -12.94 3.89
C ARG A 69 -14.41 -13.22 5.02
N PRO A 70 -14.45 -14.41 5.66
CA PRO A 70 -15.39 -14.68 6.74
C PRO A 70 -15.24 -13.73 7.93
N TYR A 71 -14.00 -13.35 8.28
CA TYR A 71 -13.73 -12.40 9.34
C TYR A 71 -14.10 -10.98 8.93
N LEU A 72 -13.76 -10.57 7.71
CA LEU A 72 -14.04 -9.23 7.18
C LEU A 72 -15.54 -8.97 7.08
N TYR A 73 -16.31 -9.94 6.57
CA TYR A 73 -17.74 -9.79 6.36
C TYR A 73 -18.52 -9.68 7.67
N GLN A 74 -18.03 -10.28 8.76
CA GLN A 74 -18.65 -10.23 10.07
C GLN A 74 -18.34 -8.95 10.85
N LEU A 75 -17.39 -8.13 10.44
CA LEU A 75 -17.12 -6.84 11.08
C LEU A 75 -18.29 -5.88 10.86
N TYR A 76 -18.58 -5.08 11.87
CA TYR A 76 -19.59 -4.05 11.72
C TYR A 76 -19.10 -2.92 10.81
N ARG A 77 -19.97 -2.44 9.94
CA ARG A 77 -19.72 -1.25 9.14
C ARG A 77 -19.57 -0.04 10.07
N GLY A 78 -18.57 0.80 9.82
CA GLY A 78 -18.45 2.09 10.51
C GLY A 78 -19.56 3.08 10.10
N GLN A 79 -19.53 4.28 10.68
CA GLN A 79 -20.47 5.36 10.32
C GLN A 79 -20.08 6.02 8.98
N TRP A 80 -19.79 5.22 7.96
CA TRP A 80 -19.39 5.69 6.65
C TRP A 80 -20.17 4.96 5.55
N ASP A 81 -20.37 5.65 4.43
CA ASP A 81 -21.04 5.14 3.26
C ASP A 81 -20.05 4.95 2.13
N LEU A 82 -19.46 3.76 2.05
CA LEU A 82 -18.47 3.39 1.06
C LEU A 82 -18.99 2.19 0.26
N GLU A 83 -19.19 2.39 -1.04
CA GLU A 83 -19.59 1.32 -1.94
C GLU A 83 -18.39 0.40 -2.22
N ILE A 84 -18.46 -0.82 -1.72
CA ILE A 84 -17.43 -1.85 -1.86
C ILE A 84 -18.00 -3.02 -2.65
N VAL A 85 -17.18 -3.56 -3.55
CA VAL A 85 -17.48 -4.78 -4.30
C VAL A 85 -16.39 -5.82 -4.04
N ASP A 86 -16.77 -7.09 -3.88
CA ASP A 86 -15.83 -8.22 -3.92
C ASP A 86 -15.98 -8.95 -5.24
N LEU A 87 -14.96 -8.86 -6.07
CA LEU A 87 -14.94 -9.41 -7.42
C LEU A 87 -14.56 -10.90 -7.45
N GLY A 88 -14.40 -11.54 -6.28
CA GLY A 88 -14.02 -12.94 -6.18
C GLY A 88 -12.52 -13.17 -6.36
N ASN A 89 -12.16 -14.26 -7.02
CA ASN A 89 -10.78 -14.71 -7.09
C ASN A 89 -10.23 -14.73 -8.52
N LEU A 90 -8.99 -14.29 -8.67
CA LEU A 90 -8.14 -14.60 -9.82
C LEU A 90 -7.35 -15.86 -9.51
N TYR A 91 -7.66 -16.97 -10.18
CA TYR A 91 -6.91 -18.21 -10.06
C TYR A 91 -5.58 -18.13 -10.82
N LYS A 92 -4.58 -18.88 -10.35
CA LYS A 92 -3.31 -19.01 -11.07
C LYS A 92 -3.52 -19.56 -12.47
N ALA A 93 -3.01 -18.84 -13.46
CA ALA A 93 -2.95 -19.27 -14.85
C ALA A 93 -1.90 -20.41 -15.01
N GLU A 94 -1.79 -20.97 -16.20
CA GLU A 94 -0.81 -22.02 -16.48
C GLU A 94 0.62 -21.57 -16.15
N ARG A 95 1.00 -20.38 -16.63
CA ARG A 95 2.30 -19.76 -16.30
C ARG A 95 2.12 -18.64 -15.29
N HIS A 96 3.12 -18.49 -14.41
CA HIS A 96 3.14 -17.41 -13.42
C HIS A 96 2.98 -16.02 -14.06
N VAL A 97 3.70 -15.75 -15.14
CA VAL A 97 3.62 -14.47 -15.85
C VAL A 97 2.22 -14.14 -16.36
N ASP A 98 1.44 -15.15 -16.76
CA ASP A 98 0.07 -14.95 -17.24
C ASP A 98 -0.86 -14.53 -16.08
N THR A 99 -0.64 -15.06 -14.88
CA THR A 99 -1.35 -14.59 -13.66
C THR A 99 -1.05 -13.12 -13.40
N LEU A 100 0.23 -12.72 -13.50
CA LEU A 100 0.63 -11.31 -13.30
C LEU A 100 -0.02 -10.39 -14.34
N ILE A 101 -0.02 -10.77 -15.62
CA ILE A 101 -0.65 -10.00 -16.69
C ILE A 101 -2.17 -9.87 -16.47
N ASN A 102 -2.82 -10.94 -16.04
CA ASN A 102 -4.25 -10.89 -15.77
C ASN A 102 -4.57 -9.94 -14.60
N LEU A 103 -3.80 -10.01 -13.50
CA LEU A 103 -3.94 -9.08 -12.37
C LEU A 103 -3.69 -7.64 -12.81
N GLN A 104 -2.61 -7.39 -13.55
CA GLN A 104 -2.28 -6.08 -14.11
C GLN A 104 -3.46 -5.50 -14.91
N ASN A 105 -4.01 -6.26 -15.84
CA ASN A 105 -5.10 -5.81 -16.71
C ASN A 105 -6.39 -5.49 -15.93
N ILE A 106 -6.73 -6.32 -14.94
CA ILE A 106 -7.89 -6.08 -14.08
C ILE A 106 -7.67 -4.81 -13.24
N ALA A 107 -6.51 -4.68 -12.60
CA ALA A 107 -6.17 -3.51 -11.79
C ALA A 107 -6.16 -2.23 -12.64
N THR A 108 -5.54 -2.23 -13.83
CA THR A 108 -5.56 -1.11 -14.78
C THR A 108 -6.99 -0.67 -15.09
N THR A 109 -7.86 -1.64 -15.43
CA THR A 109 -9.26 -1.33 -15.79
C THR A 109 -10.01 -0.65 -14.64
N LEU A 110 -9.79 -1.09 -13.41
CA LEU A 110 -10.43 -0.53 -12.22
C LEU A 110 -9.89 0.85 -11.88
N ILE A 111 -8.56 1.03 -11.91
CA ILE A 111 -7.92 2.33 -11.64
C ILE A 111 -8.37 3.38 -12.64
N GLN A 112 -8.44 3.04 -13.93
CA GLN A 112 -8.94 3.96 -14.98
C GLN A 112 -10.38 4.42 -14.75
N LYS A 113 -11.16 3.66 -13.99
CA LYS A 113 -12.52 4.02 -13.57
C LYS A 113 -12.58 4.76 -12.23
N GLY A 114 -11.42 5.07 -11.64
CA GLY A 114 -11.32 5.72 -10.33
C GLY A 114 -11.69 4.82 -9.16
N ILE A 115 -11.62 3.50 -9.33
CA ILE A 115 -11.91 2.49 -8.29
C ILE A 115 -10.60 2.08 -7.63
N ILE A 116 -10.58 2.11 -6.30
CA ILE A 116 -9.44 1.66 -5.50
C ILE A 116 -9.43 0.13 -5.50
N VAL A 117 -8.28 -0.45 -5.83
CA VAL A 117 -8.11 -1.91 -5.91
C VAL A 117 -7.49 -2.43 -4.62
N VAL A 118 -8.14 -3.40 -3.99
CA VAL A 118 -7.60 -4.15 -2.84
C VAL A 118 -7.28 -5.57 -3.30
N THR A 119 -6.00 -5.87 -3.41
CA THR A 119 -5.50 -7.21 -3.78
C THR A 119 -5.18 -7.99 -2.51
N ILE A 120 -5.82 -9.14 -2.31
CA ILE A 120 -5.60 -10.00 -1.15
C ILE A 120 -5.00 -11.33 -1.58
N GLY A 121 -3.90 -11.67 -0.95
CA GLY A 121 -3.33 -13.00 -0.97
C GLY A 121 -2.33 -13.26 -2.06
N GLY A 122 -1.78 -14.44 -1.97
CA GLY A 122 -0.65 -14.88 -2.75
C GLY A 122 0.67 -14.32 -2.23
N SER A 123 1.68 -14.50 -3.03
CA SER A 123 3.04 -14.07 -2.72
C SER A 123 3.28 -12.60 -3.02
N GLN A 124 4.27 -12.02 -2.36
CA GLN A 124 4.59 -10.58 -2.42
C GLN A 124 4.98 -10.08 -3.82
N ASP A 125 5.46 -10.96 -4.71
CA ASP A 125 5.79 -10.60 -6.10
C ASP A 125 4.57 -10.11 -6.92
N LEU A 126 3.34 -10.36 -6.46
CA LEU A 126 2.13 -9.77 -7.01
C LEU A 126 2.12 -8.23 -6.94
N THR A 127 2.91 -7.65 -6.03
CA THR A 127 3.18 -6.20 -5.99
C THR A 127 3.71 -5.69 -7.32
N TYR A 128 4.54 -6.48 -8.01
CA TYR A 128 5.02 -6.13 -9.34
C TYR A 128 3.89 -5.98 -10.36
N ALA A 129 2.92 -6.90 -10.36
CA ALA A 129 1.76 -6.80 -11.25
C ALA A 129 0.88 -5.58 -10.94
N ASN A 130 0.66 -5.30 -9.63
CA ASN A 130 -0.05 -4.11 -9.19
C ASN A 130 0.67 -2.81 -9.60
N TYR A 131 2.00 -2.78 -9.52
CA TYR A 131 2.81 -1.66 -10.00
C TYR A 131 2.69 -1.48 -11.52
N ARG A 132 2.78 -2.57 -12.29
CA ARG A 132 2.68 -2.52 -13.75
C ARG A 132 1.29 -2.10 -14.25
N ALA A 133 0.26 -2.14 -13.39
CA ALA A 133 -1.06 -1.63 -13.74
C ALA A 133 -1.08 -0.12 -14.07
N TYR A 134 -0.07 0.62 -13.61
CA TYR A 134 0.07 2.06 -13.89
C TYR A 134 0.73 2.37 -15.24
N ASP A 135 1.29 1.38 -15.94
CA ASP A 135 1.97 1.60 -17.22
C ASP A 135 1.06 2.26 -18.27
N ALA A 136 -0.22 1.89 -18.27
CA ALA A 136 -1.20 2.46 -19.18
C ALA A 136 -1.70 3.87 -18.78
N LEU A 137 -1.25 4.40 -17.64
CA LEU A 137 -1.69 5.71 -17.11
C LEU A 137 -0.67 6.81 -17.39
N GLU A 138 0.49 6.48 -17.94
CA GLU A 138 1.55 7.42 -18.34
C GLU A 138 1.97 8.40 -17.23
N HIS A 139 1.93 7.98 -15.95
CA HIS A 139 2.40 8.80 -14.86
C HIS A 139 3.38 8.04 -13.94
N MET A 140 4.20 8.82 -13.26
CA MET A 140 5.17 8.28 -12.30
C MET A 140 4.47 7.79 -11.04
N VAL A 141 4.96 6.70 -10.47
CA VAL A 141 4.33 5.97 -9.37
C VAL A 141 5.19 6.02 -8.12
N ASN A 142 4.56 6.35 -6.99
CA ASN A 142 5.13 6.20 -5.67
C ASN A 142 4.64 4.89 -5.06
N VAL A 143 5.56 4.00 -4.70
CA VAL A 143 5.28 2.71 -4.07
C VAL A 143 5.73 2.74 -2.62
N VAL A 144 4.86 2.34 -1.71
CA VAL A 144 5.20 2.11 -0.30
C VAL A 144 5.02 0.63 0.00
N THR A 145 6.07 0.01 0.53
CA THR A 145 6.01 -1.36 1.08
C THR A 145 6.06 -1.32 2.60
N VAL A 146 5.33 -2.23 3.23
CA VAL A 146 5.40 -2.49 4.68
C VAL A 146 6.02 -3.86 4.84
N ASP A 147 7.30 -3.89 5.14
CA ASP A 147 8.07 -5.12 5.09
C ASP A 147 9.29 -5.08 6.01
N ALA A 148 9.66 -6.23 6.58
CA ALA A 148 10.90 -6.43 7.33
C ALA A 148 12.14 -6.52 6.42
N ARG A 149 11.92 -6.74 5.12
CA ARG A 149 12.93 -6.88 4.07
C ARG A 149 12.76 -5.80 3.01
N LEU A 150 13.81 -5.59 2.22
CA LEU A 150 13.81 -4.65 1.10
C LEU A 150 13.46 -5.31 -0.23
N ASP A 151 13.57 -6.64 -0.29
CA ASP A 151 13.24 -7.51 -1.44
C ASP A 151 13.81 -7.03 -2.78
N VAL A 152 15.02 -6.49 -2.72
CA VAL A 152 15.78 -6.08 -3.91
C VAL A 152 16.30 -7.32 -4.64
N GLY A 153 16.76 -8.33 -3.88
CA GLY A 153 17.32 -9.55 -4.45
C GLY A 153 18.71 -9.33 -5.09
N SER A 154 19.27 -10.42 -5.59
CA SER A 154 20.55 -10.39 -6.31
C SER A 154 20.36 -10.15 -7.81
N GLU A 155 21.38 -9.62 -8.47
CA GLU A 155 21.40 -9.40 -9.93
C GLU A 155 21.09 -10.70 -10.69
N GLY A 156 20.21 -10.60 -11.68
CA GLY A 156 19.81 -11.74 -12.53
C GLY A 156 18.85 -12.75 -11.88
N ARG A 157 18.39 -12.49 -10.66
CA ARG A 157 17.39 -13.34 -10.02
C ARG A 157 16.04 -13.19 -10.72
N ASP A 158 15.35 -14.32 -10.92
CA ASP A 158 13.97 -14.35 -11.39
C ASP A 158 13.05 -13.56 -10.46
N LEU A 159 11.95 -13.05 -11.01
CA LEU A 159 10.92 -12.38 -10.24
C LEU A 159 10.30 -13.34 -9.21
N ASP A 160 10.45 -13.03 -7.94
CA ASP A 160 9.84 -13.70 -6.80
C ASP A 160 9.57 -12.73 -5.65
N HIS A 161 9.03 -13.23 -4.54
CA HIS A 161 8.65 -12.42 -3.38
C HIS A 161 9.81 -11.69 -2.68
N GLN A 162 11.06 -12.01 -3.01
CA GLN A 162 12.27 -11.36 -2.44
C GLN A 162 13.11 -10.62 -3.49
N SER A 163 12.57 -10.39 -4.69
CA SER A 163 13.32 -9.72 -5.78
C SER A 163 12.46 -8.75 -6.60
N TYR A 164 11.19 -8.61 -6.31
CA TYR A 164 10.26 -7.81 -7.11
C TYR A 164 10.64 -6.32 -7.17
N VAL A 165 11.34 -5.78 -6.17
CA VAL A 165 11.77 -4.37 -6.14
C VAL A 165 12.78 -4.08 -7.23
N SER A 166 13.79 -4.96 -7.44
CA SER A 166 14.74 -4.78 -8.55
C SER A 166 14.07 -4.83 -9.91
N HIS A 167 13.06 -5.69 -10.07
CA HIS A 167 12.27 -5.74 -11.31
C HIS A 167 11.48 -4.45 -11.56
N MET A 168 10.92 -3.81 -10.51
CA MET A 168 10.27 -2.50 -10.64
C MET A 168 11.25 -1.40 -11.06
N VAL A 169 12.50 -1.47 -10.59
CA VAL A 169 13.54 -0.47 -10.89
C VAL A 169 14.14 -0.65 -12.28
N LEU A 170 14.37 -1.90 -12.70
CA LEU A 170 15.17 -2.22 -13.89
C LEU A 170 14.36 -2.38 -15.18
N GLN A 171 13.07 -2.74 -15.08
CA GLN A 171 12.27 -3.06 -16.26
C GLN A 171 11.52 -1.87 -16.83
N GLU A 172 11.60 -1.67 -18.12
CA GLU A 172 10.84 -0.65 -18.83
C GLU A 172 9.33 -0.96 -18.90
N PRO A 173 8.46 0.09 -18.90
CA PRO A 173 8.77 1.50 -18.74
C PRO A 173 9.15 1.84 -17.30
N HIS A 174 10.12 2.77 -17.13
CA HIS A 174 10.62 3.20 -15.82
C HIS A 174 9.66 4.21 -15.17
N ASN A 175 8.57 3.74 -14.61
CA ASN A 175 7.52 4.58 -14.02
C ASN A 175 7.70 4.79 -12.51
N LEU A 176 8.68 4.15 -11.87
CA LEU A 176 8.92 4.26 -10.44
C LEU A 176 9.58 5.60 -10.10
N TYR A 177 8.81 6.53 -9.51
CA TYR A 177 9.35 7.82 -9.06
C TYR A 177 9.95 7.73 -7.66
N ASN A 178 9.22 7.11 -6.73
CA ASN A 178 9.71 6.90 -5.37
C ASN A 178 9.33 5.50 -4.85
N PHE A 179 10.25 4.93 -4.09
CA PHE A 179 10.03 3.70 -3.34
C PHE A 179 10.32 3.98 -1.86
N THR A 180 9.41 3.56 -0.99
CA THR A 180 9.57 3.66 0.45
C THR A 180 9.28 2.31 1.08
N ASN A 181 10.21 1.79 1.87
CA ASN A 181 9.96 0.63 2.73
C ASN A 181 9.77 1.09 4.18
N LEU A 182 8.68 0.64 4.80
CA LEU A 182 8.33 0.91 6.20
C LEU A 182 8.52 -0.36 7.03
N GLY A 183 9.41 -0.32 7.99
CA GLY A 183 9.58 -1.40 8.95
C GLY A 183 10.76 -2.35 8.68
N TYR A 184 11.67 -2.01 7.76
CA TYR A 184 12.81 -2.88 7.51
C TYR A 184 13.63 -3.14 8.76
N GLN A 185 14.22 -4.34 8.83
CA GLN A 185 15.07 -4.76 9.94
C GLN A 185 16.47 -5.05 9.39
N THR A 186 17.46 -4.31 9.86
CA THR A 186 18.83 -4.32 9.32
C THR A 186 19.43 -5.72 9.22
N TYR A 187 19.14 -6.59 10.20
CA TYR A 187 19.67 -7.96 10.24
C TYR A 187 19.01 -8.94 9.26
N PHE A 188 17.95 -8.54 8.56
CA PHE A 188 17.33 -9.32 7.49
C PHE A 188 17.74 -8.87 6.10
N ASN A 189 18.49 -7.78 5.99
CA ASN A 189 18.83 -7.15 4.72
C ASN A 189 20.34 -7.08 4.52
N ASN A 190 20.80 -7.35 3.29
CA ASN A 190 22.19 -7.16 2.93
C ASN A 190 22.53 -5.65 3.01
N PRO A 191 23.66 -5.26 3.62
CA PRO A 191 24.11 -3.87 3.62
C PRO A 191 24.20 -3.23 2.22
N GLU A 192 24.46 -4.01 1.19
CA GLU A 192 24.50 -3.53 -0.20
C GLU A 192 23.13 -3.12 -0.71
N GLU A 193 22.06 -3.83 -0.31
CA GLU A 193 20.67 -3.48 -0.66
C GLU A 193 20.28 -2.15 0.01
N ILE A 194 20.62 -1.97 1.29
CA ILE A 194 20.35 -0.72 2.03
C ILE A 194 21.09 0.45 1.35
N ASN A 195 22.36 0.25 0.98
CA ASN A 195 23.15 1.25 0.28
C ASN A 195 22.59 1.57 -1.10
N LEU A 196 22.02 0.58 -1.81
CA LEU A 196 21.39 0.80 -3.11
C LEU A 196 20.13 1.67 -2.98
N ILE A 197 19.28 1.39 -2.01
CA ILE A 197 18.09 2.22 -1.71
C ILE A 197 18.50 3.68 -1.46
N ASP A 198 19.53 3.91 -0.65
CA ASP A 198 20.03 5.26 -0.38
C ASP A 198 20.62 5.94 -1.63
N LYS A 199 21.37 5.21 -2.47
CA LYS A 199 21.95 5.74 -3.74
C LYS A 199 20.87 6.13 -4.76
N LEU A 200 19.72 5.46 -4.74
CA LEU A 200 18.56 5.78 -5.57
C LEU A 200 17.69 6.90 -4.97
N PHE A 201 18.12 7.48 -3.85
CA PHE A 201 17.34 8.46 -3.07
C PHE A 201 15.97 7.94 -2.62
N PHE A 202 15.80 6.64 -2.53
CA PHE A 202 14.61 5.99 -1.99
C PHE A 202 14.62 5.99 -0.46
N ASP A 203 13.49 5.66 0.15
CA ASP A 203 13.34 5.69 1.60
C ASP A 203 13.25 4.28 2.19
N ALA A 204 14.10 4.00 3.17
CA ALA A 204 13.99 2.82 4.02
C ALA A 204 13.88 3.30 5.48
N ILE A 205 12.72 3.05 6.09
CA ILE A 205 12.42 3.46 7.45
C ILE A 205 12.51 2.24 8.36
N ARG A 206 13.39 2.31 9.34
CA ARG A 206 13.62 1.18 10.25
C ARG A 206 12.40 0.92 11.12
N LEU A 207 12.19 -0.35 11.47
CA LEU A 207 11.12 -0.74 12.38
C LEU A 207 11.08 0.08 13.68
N GLY A 208 12.25 0.33 14.30
CA GLY A 208 12.33 1.13 15.51
C GLY A 208 11.83 2.56 15.35
N ASP A 209 12.09 3.19 14.20
CA ASP A 209 11.63 4.56 13.91
C ASP A 209 10.09 4.57 13.72
N VAL A 210 9.55 3.58 13.03
CA VAL A 210 8.09 3.40 12.87
C VAL A 210 7.42 3.22 14.24
N GLN A 211 8.01 2.38 15.11
CA GLN A 211 7.46 2.10 16.44
C GLN A 211 7.57 3.27 17.42
N ASN A 212 8.64 4.04 17.32
CA ASN A 212 8.82 5.23 18.17
C ASN A 212 7.80 6.33 17.87
N ASN A 213 7.42 6.47 16.59
CA ASN A 213 6.44 7.45 16.17
C ASN A 213 5.68 6.97 14.93
N ILE A 214 4.58 6.26 15.14
CA ILE A 214 3.75 5.72 14.05
C ILE A 214 3.19 6.82 13.14
N SER A 215 3.00 8.04 13.63
CA SER A 215 2.50 9.15 12.79
C SER A 215 3.54 9.67 11.79
N SER A 216 4.83 9.35 11.98
CA SER A 216 5.90 9.74 11.05
C SER A 216 5.81 9.07 9.68
N VAL A 217 5.06 7.95 9.59
CA VAL A 217 4.87 7.24 8.31
C VAL A 217 3.76 7.84 7.44
N GLU A 218 2.86 8.65 8.03
CA GLU A 218 1.71 9.22 7.33
C GLU A 218 2.11 10.03 6.09
N PRO A 219 3.14 10.91 6.10
CA PRO A 219 3.53 11.64 4.91
C PRO A 219 4.02 10.76 3.74
N TYR A 220 4.66 9.61 4.02
CA TYR A 220 5.04 8.65 2.97
C TYR A 220 3.83 7.98 2.34
N LEU A 221 2.86 7.59 3.18
CA LEU A 221 1.61 6.97 2.73
C LEU A 221 0.71 7.95 1.99
N ARG A 222 0.75 9.25 2.37
CA ARG A 222 -0.05 10.31 1.73
C ARG A 222 0.31 10.52 0.27
N ASP A 223 1.55 10.28 -0.12
CA ASP A 223 2.04 10.45 -1.49
C ASP A 223 2.08 9.12 -2.28
N ALA A 224 1.72 8.01 -1.64
CA ALA A 224 1.71 6.69 -2.28
C ALA A 224 0.57 6.54 -3.28
N HIS A 225 0.85 5.82 -4.38
CA HIS A 225 -0.17 5.33 -5.31
C HIS A 225 -0.50 3.86 -5.04
N LEU A 226 0.53 3.06 -4.73
CA LEU A 226 0.45 1.65 -4.36
C LEU A 226 1.04 1.48 -2.96
N VAL A 227 0.26 0.85 -2.07
CA VAL A 227 0.74 0.38 -0.77
C VAL A 227 0.70 -1.14 -0.76
N SER A 228 1.83 -1.78 -0.49
CA SER A 228 1.99 -3.23 -0.47
C SER A 228 2.43 -3.70 0.91
N ILE A 229 1.67 -4.60 1.50
CA ILE A 229 1.90 -5.09 2.87
C ILE A 229 2.32 -6.55 2.80
N ASP A 230 3.54 -6.82 3.26
CA ASP A 230 3.98 -8.16 3.60
C ASP A 230 3.60 -8.48 5.05
N MET A 231 2.80 -9.53 5.25
CA MET A 231 2.42 -9.95 6.59
C MET A 231 3.61 -10.48 7.42
N ASN A 232 4.77 -10.76 6.81
CA ASN A 232 6.01 -11.06 7.52
C ASN A 232 6.58 -9.85 8.31
N ALA A 233 6.16 -8.62 7.99
CA ALA A 233 6.50 -7.43 8.77
C ALA A 233 5.91 -7.43 10.19
N VAL A 234 4.82 -8.20 10.40
CA VAL A 234 4.10 -8.28 11.67
C VAL A 234 4.69 -9.38 12.56
N ARG A 235 4.96 -9.04 13.83
CA ARG A 235 5.52 -10.03 14.77
C ARG A 235 4.62 -11.23 15.00
N GLN A 236 5.23 -12.38 15.22
CA GLN A 236 4.56 -13.67 15.36
C GLN A 236 3.41 -13.70 16.37
N SER A 237 3.51 -12.95 17.47
CA SER A 237 2.46 -12.90 18.49
C SER A 237 1.13 -12.33 17.98
N TYR A 238 1.15 -11.57 16.90
CA TYR A 238 -0.05 -11.06 16.21
C TYR A 238 -0.33 -11.79 14.91
N ASN A 239 0.71 -12.22 14.20
CA ASN A 239 0.60 -12.90 12.91
C ASN A 239 1.40 -14.22 12.90
N PRO A 240 0.86 -15.32 13.43
CA PRO A 240 1.51 -16.63 13.33
C PRO A 240 1.36 -17.27 11.94
N GLY A 241 0.46 -16.79 11.10
CA GLY A 241 0.08 -17.35 9.80
C GLY A 241 1.01 -16.94 8.66
N THR A 242 2.33 -17.01 8.83
CA THR A 242 3.32 -16.89 7.76
C THR A 242 4.49 -17.83 8.03
N PHE A 243 5.28 -18.14 6.98
CA PHE A 243 6.47 -18.95 7.17
C PHE A 243 7.61 -18.19 7.86
N TYR A 244 7.81 -16.94 7.52
CA TYR A 244 8.92 -16.10 8.01
C TYR A 244 8.55 -15.31 9.27
N THR A 245 7.87 -15.97 10.21
CA THR A 245 7.49 -15.34 11.47
C THR A 245 8.72 -14.83 12.25
N SER A 246 8.62 -13.65 12.84
CA SER A 246 9.65 -13.06 13.70
C SER A 246 9.05 -12.67 15.05
N PRO A 247 9.81 -12.85 16.17
CA PRO A 247 9.37 -12.35 17.47
C PRO A 247 9.34 -10.81 17.52
N HIS A 248 10.10 -10.14 16.65
CA HIS A 248 10.21 -8.70 16.55
C HIS A 248 9.66 -8.22 15.20
N GLY A 249 8.70 -7.33 15.22
CA GLY A 249 7.98 -6.81 14.07
C GLY A 249 6.91 -5.84 14.50
N LEU A 250 6.10 -5.37 13.56
CA LEU A 250 4.95 -4.50 13.84
C LEU A 250 3.93 -5.21 14.74
N SER A 251 3.27 -4.45 15.58
CA SER A 251 2.06 -4.90 16.28
C SER A 251 0.84 -4.81 15.37
N GLY A 252 -0.26 -5.46 15.76
CA GLY A 252 -1.53 -5.32 15.06
C GLY A 252 -2.05 -3.89 15.05
N ALA A 253 -1.83 -3.11 16.13
CA ALA A 253 -2.24 -1.72 16.19
C ALA A 253 -1.45 -0.83 15.22
N GLU A 254 -0.14 -1.05 15.10
CA GLU A 254 0.69 -0.32 14.12
C GLU A 254 0.28 -0.65 12.69
N LEU A 255 0.03 -1.92 12.37
CA LEU A 255 -0.48 -2.32 11.06
C LEU A 255 -1.81 -1.63 10.73
N CYS A 256 -2.78 -1.64 11.66
CA CYS A 256 -4.07 -0.97 11.49
C CYS A 256 -3.90 0.56 11.31
N SER A 257 -2.97 1.19 12.01
CA SER A 257 -2.66 2.62 11.83
C SER A 257 -2.10 2.90 10.45
N ILE A 258 -1.15 2.07 9.97
CA ILE A 258 -0.56 2.19 8.64
C ILE A 258 -1.64 2.06 7.55
N THR A 259 -2.49 1.05 7.64
CA THR A 259 -3.56 0.85 6.64
C THR A 259 -4.58 1.97 6.67
N ARG A 260 -4.91 2.51 7.85
CA ARG A 260 -5.77 3.68 7.97
C ARG A 260 -5.17 4.91 7.31
N TYR A 261 -3.89 5.20 7.53
CA TYR A 261 -3.20 6.31 6.87
C TYR A 261 -3.13 6.12 5.35
N ALA A 262 -2.89 4.89 4.87
CA ALA A 262 -2.96 4.57 3.45
C ALA A 262 -4.34 4.85 2.86
N GLY A 263 -5.41 4.46 3.57
CA GLY A 263 -6.79 4.74 3.17
C GLY A 263 -7.09 6.23 3.08
N MET A 264 -6.61 7.02 4.05
CA MET A 264 -6.81 8.48 4.12
C MET A 264 -6.04 9.26 3.04
N SER A 265 -5.13 8.62 2.32
CA SER A 265 -4.41 9.25 1.21
C SER A 265 -5.32 9.45 0.01
N ASP A 266 -5.32 10.67 -0.55
CA ASP A 266 -6.08 10.98 -1.76
C ASP A 266 -5.48 10.34 -3.02
N THR A 267 -4.21 9.94 -2.98
CA THR A 267 -3.45 9.39 -4.11
C THR A 267 -3.40 7.86 -4.15
N VAL A 268 -3.60 7.17 -3.03
CA VAL A 268 -3.59 5.70 -3.00
C VAL A 268 -4.77 5.14 -3.79
N THR A 269 -4.44 4.42 -4.84
CA THR A 269 -5.39 3.72 -5.72
C THR A 269 -5.27 2.21 -5.63
N GLN A 270 -4.22 1.68 -4.99
CA GLN A 270 -4.06 0.25 -4.74
C GLN A 270 -3.53 -0.05 -3.34
N LEU A 271 -4.10 -1.09 -2.71
CA LEU A 271 -3.58 -1.75 -1.51
C LEU A 271 -3.41 -3.23 -1.80
N GLY A 272 -2.21 -3.77 -1.58
CA GLY A 272 -1.94 -5.20 -1.60
C GLY A 272 -1.67 -5.73 -0.19
N LEU A 273 -2.17 -6.93 0.12
CA LEU A 273 -1.91 -7.64 1.37
C LEU A 273 -1.50 -9.08 1.05
N PHE A 274 -0.25 -9.43 1.35
CA PHE A 274 0.42 -10.62 0.86
C PHE A 274 1.09 -11.44 1.96
N GLU A 275 1.57 -12.64 1.61
CA GLU A 275 2.32 -13.57 2.46
C GLU A 275 1.55 -14.11 3.69
N TYR A 276 0.26 -13.81 3.86
CA TYR A 276 -0.56 -14.53 4.83
C TYR A 276 -0.87 -15.94 4.33
N ASN A 277 -0.57 -16.94 5.15
CA ASN A 277 -0.77 -18.35 4.83
C ASN A 277 -1.76 -19.02 5.80
N PRO A 278 -3.00 -19.30 5.38
CA PRO A 278 -4.02 -19.89 6.24
C PRO A 278 -3.68 -21.28 6.74
N LYS A 279 -2.81 -22.04 6.03
CA LYS A 279 -2.37 -23.37 6.46
C LYS A 279 -1.52 -23.34 7.74
N LEU A 280 -0.90 -22.19 8.04
CA LEU A 280 -0.08 -21.96 9.23
C LEU A 280 -0.85 -21.28 10.36
N ASP A 281 -2.05 -20.77 10.08
CA ASP A 281 -2.89 -20.01 11.02
C ASP A 281 -3.94 -20.92 11.69
N GLN A 282 -3.53 -21.63 12.74
CA GLN A 282 -4.38 -22.65 13.37
C GLN A 282 -5.71 -22.15 13.97
N ARG A 283 -5.83 -20.85 14.27
CA ARG A 283 -6.99 -20.26 14.95
C ARG A 283 -7.60 -19.07 14.20
N GLY A 284 -7.15 -18.80 12.99
CA GLY A 284 -7.61 -17.65 12.23
C GLY A 284 -7.18 -16.30 12.80
N GLN A 285 -6.19 -16.27 13.68
CA GLN A 285 -5.70 -15.02 14.32
C GLN A 285 -5.15 -14.06 13.29
N SER A 286 -4.36 -14.55 12.35
CA SER A 286 -3.79 -13.76 11.27
C SER A 286 -4.86 -13.30 10.28
N ALA A 287 -5.81 -14.18 9.91
CA ALA A 287 -6.95 -13.81 9.07
C ALA A 287 -7.77 -12.68 9.69
N HIS A 288 -8.01 -12.77 11.00
CA HIS A 288 -8.75 -11.75 11.76
C HIS A 288 -8.00 -10.42 11.76
N LEU A 289 -6.68 -10.43 11.98
CA LEU A 289 -5.85 -9.21 11.91
C LEU A 289 -5.85 -8.60 10.50
N CYS A 290 -5.75 -9.41 9.45
CA CYS A 290 -5.86 -8.95 8.07
C CYS A 290 -7.21 -8.28 7.81
N ALA A 291 -8.30 -8.87 8.32
CA ALA A 291 -9.64 -8.27 8.23
C ALA A 291 -9.72 -6.91 8.94
N HIS A 292 -9.11 -6.77 10.13
CA HIS A 292 -9.01 -5.49 10.82
C HIS A 292 -8.22 -4.46 10.00
N ALA A 293 -7.07 -4.83 9.45
CA ALA A 293 -6.26 -3.94 8.61
C ALA A 293 -7.03 -3.44 7.39
N LEU A 294 -7.79 -4.31 6.73
CA LEU A 294 -8.67 -3.94 5.61
C LEU A 294 -9.81 -3.02 6.06
N TRP A 295 -10.41 -3.29 7.20
CA TRP A 295 -11.47 -2.45 7.75
C TRP A 295 -10.96 -1.02 8.03
N TYR A 296 -9.77 -0.90 8.66
CA TYR A 296 -9.14 0.40 8.89
C TYR A 296 -8.75 1.11 7.59
N PHE A 297 -8.38 0.38 6.56
CA PHE A 297 -8.16 0.96 5.23
C PHE A 297 -9.46 1.54 4.67
N PHE A 298 -10.58 0.81 4.73
CA PHE A 298 -11.88 1.29 4.25
C PHE A 298 -12.37 2.51 5.05
N GLU A 299 -12.22 2.50 6.37
CA GLU A 299 -12.47 3.68 7.21
C GLU A 299 -11.62 4.86 6.73
N GLY A 300 -10.32 4.63 6.51
CA GLY A 300 -9.42 5.64 5.98
C GLY A 300 -9.90 6.23 4.66
N VAL A 301 -10.34 5.40 3.70
CA VAL A 301 -10.88 5.85 2.40
C VAL A 301 -12.08 6.77 2.59
N SER A 302 -12.95 6.47 3.56
CA SER A 302 -14.12 7.30 3.85
C SER A 302 -13.77 8.66 4.47
N LEU A 303 -12.54 8.79 5.00
CA LEU A 303 -12.03 10.00 5.67
C LEU A 303 -11.08 10.83 4.79
N ARG A 304 -11.07 10.63 3.48
CA ARG A 304 -10.27 11.43 2.54
C ARG A 304 -10.70 12.88 2.57
N PHE A 305 -9.75 13.78 2.69
CA PHE A 305 -10.00 15.23 2.76
C PHE A 305 -10.10 15.88 1.38
N HIS A 306 -9.57 15.21 0.33
CA HIS A 306 -9.47 15.78 -1.02
C HIS A 306 -8.75 17.14 -1.03
N ASP A 307 -7.74 17.26 -0.19
CA ASP A 307 -6.97 18.48 0.03
C ASP A 307 -5.50 18.34 -0.39
N TYR A 308 -5.20 17.44 -1.32
CA TYR A 308 -3.87 17.42 -1.93
C TYR A 308 -3.68 18.72 -2.76
N PRO A 309 -2.58 19.48 -2.57
CA PRO A 309 -2.41 20.80 -3.15
C PRO A 309 -2.11 20.74 -4.67
N VAL A 310 -3.10 20.36 -5.46
CA VAL A 310 -3.05 20.37 -6.92
C VAL A 310 -3.59 21.71 -7.41
N GLY A 311 -2.76 22.52 -8.05
CA GLY A 311 -3.14 23.79 -8.63
C GLY A 311 -2.98 24.99 -7.67
N SER A 312 -4.06 25.66 -7.26
CA SER A 312 -3.98 26.87 -6.43
C SER A 312 -3.63 26.54 -4.97
N ARG A 313 -2.65 27.25 -4.42
CA ARG A 313 -2.21 27.16 -3.02
C ARG A 313 -2.78 28.29 -2.14
N LYS A 314 -3.73 29.08 -2.66
CA LYS A 314 -4.24 30.28 -1.98
C LYS A 314 -4.98 29.98 -0.68
N ASP A 315 -5.51 28.76 -0.56
CA ASP A 315 -6.28 28.33 0.60
C ASP A 315 -5.40 27.68 1.69
N TYR A 316 -4.08 27.56 1.45
CA TYR A 316 -3.13 26.99 2.40
C TYR A 316 -2.42 28.07 3.21
N GLU A 317 -2.15 27.78 4.48
CA GLU A 317 -1.28 28.60 5.31
C GLU A 317 0.17 28.42 4.86
N LYS A 318 0.82 29.49 4.36
CA LYS A 318 2.25 29.45 3.97
C LYS A 318 3.13 29.84 5.15
N TYR A 319 4.15 29.06 5.41
CA TYR A 319 5.20 29.31 6.39
C TYR A 319 6.56 29.31 5.68
N THR A 320 7.35 30.37 5.86
CA THR A 320 8.68 30.50 5.26
C THR A 320 9.73 30.47 6.36
N VAL A 321 10.72 29.61 6.20
CA VAL A 321 11.89 29.50 7.11
C VAL A 321 13.13 29.92 6.34
N LEU A 322 13.85 30.93 6.87
CA LEU A 322 15.12 31.37 6.30
C LEU A 322 16.24 30.41 6.75
N MET A 323 17.06 29.98 5.82
CA MET A 323 18.16 29.03 6.05
C MET A 323 19.50 29.68 5.73
N ASP A 324 20.54 29.36 6.48
CA ASP A 324 21.89 29.91 6.24
C ASP A 324 22.52 29.42 4.93
N GLU A 325 22.18 28.20 4.49
CA GLU A 325 22.74 27.56 3.29
C GLU A 325 21.84 27.70 2.05
N PHE A 326 20.56 28.04 2.24
CA PHE A 326 19.56 28.20 1.18
C PHE A 326 18.76 29.45 1.48
N ASP A 327 18.26 30.12 0.44
CA ASP A 327 17.53 31.37 0.62
C ASP A 327 16.29 31.20 1.51
N GLU A 328 15.46 30.20 1.23
CA GLU A 328 14.27 29.90 2.03
C GLU A 328 13.72 28.49 1.82
N LEU A 329 13.07 27.93 2.86
CA LEU A 329 12.22 26.75 2.77
C LEU A 329 10.76 27.17 2.97
N ASN A 330 9.90 26.83 2.01
CA ASN A 330 8.48 27.12 2.06
C ASN A 330 7.67 25.89 2.45
N PHE A 331 6.87 26.03 3.50
CA PHE A 331 5.92 25.02 3.97
C PHE A 331 4.49 25.49 3.76
N TYR A 332 3.60 24.54 3.47
CA TYR A 332 2.18 24.77 3.30
C TYR A 332 1.40 23.84 4.22
N LYS A 333 0.43 24.39 4.94
CA LYS A 333 -0.43 23.65 5.84
C LYS A 333 -1.87 23.78 5.39
N SER A 334 -2.56 22.63 5.26
CA SER A 334 -4.00 22.63 4.97
C SER A 334 -4.79 23.10 6.19
N PRO A 335 -5.70 24.06 6.05
CA PRO A 335 -6.61 24.44 7.11
C PRO A 335 -7.67 23.36 7.39
N ASN A 336 -7.95 22.47 6.42
CA ASN A 336 -8.95 21.42 6.55
C ASN A 336 -8.45 20.20 7.32
N SER A 337 -7.29 19.68 6.92
CA SER A 337 -6.74 18.46 7.51
C SER A 337 -5.62 18.71 8.53
N GLY A 338 -5.03 19.92 8.54
CA GLY A 338 -3.82 20.24 9.29
C GLY A 338 -2.54 19.59 8.73
N ARG A 339 -2.61 18.93 7.58
CA ARG A 339 -1.49 18.27 6.90
C ARG A 339 -0.51 19.30 6.34
N TRP A 340 0.77 18.91 6.24
CA TRP A 340 1.86 19.77 5.82
C TRP A 340 2.50 19.27 4.53
N TRP A 341 2.96 20.22 3.70
CA TRP A 341 3.77 19.98 2.51
C TRP A 341 4.94 20.94 2.50
N ILE A 342 6.06 20.50 1.94
CA ILE A 342 7.25 21.32 1.74
C ILE A 342 7.48 21.54 0.24
N GLU A 343 7.84 22.74 -0.12
CA GLU A 343 8.11 23.14 -1.49
C GLU A 343 9.50 22.71 -1.93
N ILE A 344 9.58 22.09 -3.10
CA ILE A 344 10.83 21.72 -3.76
C ILE A 344 11.00 22.62 -4.98
N PRO A 345 12.02 23.48 -5.03
CA PRO A 345 12.30 24.29 -6.21
C PRO A 345 12.74 23.38 -7.36
N LYS A 346 12.15 23.55 -8.56
CA LYS A 346 12.63 22.87 -9.78
C LYS A 346 13.69 23.73 -10.43
N GLY A 347 14.79 23.08 -10.88
CA GLY A 347 16.00 23.71 -11.38
C GLY A 347 15.88 24.54 -12.68
N ASP A 348 14.69 24.71 -13.24
CA ASP A 348 14.49 25.50 -14.47
C ASP A 348 13.85 26.84 -14.12
N LEU A 349 14.66 27.91 -14.13
CA LEU A 349 14.30 29.29 -13.77
C LEU A 349 13.16 29.92 -14.62
N GLN A 350 12.65 29.20 -15.63
CA GLN A 350 11.59 29.72 -16.52
C GLN A 350 10.21 29.04 -16.33
N ALA A 351 10.09 28.00 -15.54
CA ALA A 351 8.80 27.39 -15.24
C ALA A 351 8.50 27.50 -13.74
N GLU A 352 7.49 28.28 -13.36
CA GLU A 352 6.90 28.37 -12.00
C GLU A 352 6.31 27.02 -11.51
N ARG A 353 6.81 25.89 -12.00
CA ARG A 353 6.37 24.56 -11.59
C ARG A 353 7.14 24.10 -10.37
N VAL A 354 6.57 24.39 -9.23
CA VAL A 354 7.05 23.95 -7.92
C VAL A 354 6.42 22.60 -7.60
N GLN A 355 7.21 21.68 -7.11
CA GLN A 355 6.69 20.41 -6.57
C GLN A 355 6.44 20.57 -5.07
N LEU A 356 5.31 20.07 -4.59
CA LEU A 356 5.01 19.96 -3.17
C LEU A 356 5.17 18.51 -2.73
N VAL A 357 5.93 18.29 -1.67
CA VAL A 357 6.17 16.96 -1.09
C VAL A 357 5.51 16.89 0.28
N PRO A 358 4.72 15.86 0.59
CA PRO A 358 4.15 15.68 1.92
C PRO A 358 5.22 15.67 3.01
N CYS A 359 4.97 16.41 4.07
CA CYS A 359 5.85 16.47 5.23
C CYS A 359 5.03 16.48 6.54
N SER A 360 5.71 16.49 7.65
CA SER A 360 5.12 16.56 8.99
C SER A 360 5.36 17.93 9.63
N SER A 361 4.68 18.22 10.73
CA SER A 361 5.00 19.39 11.56
C SER A 361 6.39 19.27 12.21
N GLU A 362 6.95 18.06 12.31
CA GLU A 362 8.31 17.85 12.82
C GLU A 362 9.36 18.34 11.82
N ASP A 363 9.17 18.04 10.52
CA ASP A 363 10.04 18.55 9.46
C ASP A 363 10.09 20.10 9.48
N TYR A 364 8.96 20.76 9.78
CA TYR A 364 8.93 22.22 9.96
C TYR A 364 9.71 22.68 11.20
N ARG A 365 9.58 21.97 12.32
CA ARG A 365 10.33 22.28 13.55
C ARG A 365 11.83 22.07 13.39
N GLU A 366 12.26 21.01 12.67
CA GLU A 366 13.66 20.79 12.33
C GLU A 366 14.21 21.95 11.49
N ALA A 367 13.45 22.42 10.49
CA ALA A 367 13.84 23.55 9.68
C ALA A 367 14.00 24.83 10.51
N LEU A 368 13.12 25.10 11.50
CA LEU A 368 13.27 26.22 12.44
C LEU A 368 14.56 26.15 13.29
N GLN A 369 15.13 24.95 13.46
CA GLN A 369 16.41 24.74 14.15
C GLN A 369 17.62 24.79 13.19
N GLY A 370 17.41 25.13 11.92
CA GLY A 370 18.46 25.17 10.90
C GLY A 370 18.79 23.80 10.30
N VAL A 371 17.97 22.77 10.55
CA VAL A 371 18.16 21.43 9.98
C VAL A 371 17.30 21.24 8.74
N ILE A 372 17.93 20.88 7.63
CA ILE A 372 17.20 20.60 6.39
C ILE A 372 16.49 19.25 6.51
N PRO A 373 15.15 19.18 6.32
CA PRO A 373 14.43 17.92 6.37
C PRO A 373 14.95 16.91 5.32
N LYS A 374 15.22 15.69 5.77
CA LYS A 374 15.79 14.63 4.90
C LYS A 374 14.96 14.40 3.63
N ARG A 375 13.62 14.47 3.74
CA ARG A 375 12.70 14.30 2.62
C ARG A 375 12.81 15.42 1.58
N TRP A 376 13.04 16.67 2.02
CA TRP A 376 13.29 17.79 1.11
C TRP A 376 14.56 17.56 0.31
N TRP A 377 15.65 17.21 1.01
CA TRP A 377 16.94 16.97 0.37
C TRP A 377 16.87 15.83 -0.66
N LYS A 378 16.23 14.70 -0.33
CA LYS A 378 16.04 13.58 -1.27
C LYS A 378 15.18 13.96 -2.48
N ALA A 379 14.10 14.71 -2.26
CA ALA A 379 13.24 15.18 -3.34
C ALA A 379 13.98 16.15 -4.27
N GLN A 380 14.82 17.04 -3.72
CA GLN A 380 15.67 17.95 -4.48
C GLN A 380 16.66 17.23 -5.38
N GLN A 381 17.20 16.07 -4.94
CA GLN A 381 18.12 15.26 -5.78
C GLN A 381 17.41 14.57 -6.96
N LYS A 382 16.09 14.45 -6.91
CA LYS A 382 15.27 13.84 -7.98
C LYS A 382 14.65 14.89 -8.93
N ALA A 383 14.64 16.17 -8.53
CA ALA A 383 14.05 17.29 -9.29
C ALA A 383 14.99 17.78 -10.40
#